data_b5fa0f2faf1901b9666b222a4418a6f2
#
_entry.id   b5fa0f2faf1901b9666b222a4418a6f2
#
_cell.length_a   1.000
_cell.length_b   1.000
_cell.length_c   1.000
_cell.angle_alpha   90.00
_cell.angle_beta   90.00
_cell.angle_gamma   90.00
#
_symmetry.space_group_name_H-M   'P 1'
#
loop_
_entity.id
_entity.type
_entity.pdbx_description
1 polymer ?
#
loop_
_entity_poly.entity_id
_entity_poly.type
_entity_poly.pdbx_seq_one_letter_code
_entity_poly.pdbx_strand_id
1 'polypeptide(L)'
;INSPVYEDYMDYIDHHNSTTADSQLEYDDFVRQLNQMLAKLPKTQQEIIRLSKLEMLNNQEIAEKLNYSEQTVKNQLSMGLKQLRQLINNRTNLMWLLFLV
;
A
#
# COMPACT_ATOMS: atom_id res chain seq x y z
N ILE A 1 -2.35 -12.82 2.66
CA ILE A 1 -1.69 -12.63 1.37
C ILE A 1 -2.67 -12.24 0.28
N ASN A 2 -3.95 -12.48 0.45
CA ASN A 2 -4.96 -12.13 -0.55
C ASN A 2 -5.41 -10.68 -0.43
N SER A 3 -4.48 -9.74 -0.63
CA SER A 3 -4.82 -8.33 -0.69
C SER A 3 -5.17 -7.94 -2.14
N PRO A 4 -5.97 -6.89 -2.35
CA PRO A 4 -6.22 -6.39 -3.71
C PRO A 4 -4.93 -6.00 -4.45
N VAL A 5 -3.93 -5.49 -3.75
CA VAL A 5 -2.64 -5.15 -4.36
C VAL A 5 -1.96 -6.41 -4.90
N TYR A 6 -1.99 -7.49 -4.13
CA TYR A 6 -1.40 -8.77 -4.58
C TYR A 6 -2.15 -9.31 -5.80
N GLU A 7 -3.48 -9.25 -5.77
CA GLU A 7 -4.30 -9.75 -6.90
C GLU A 7 -4.02 -8.96 -8.17
N ASP A 8 -3.93 -7.64 -8.08
CA ASP A 8 -3.60 -6.79 -9.21
C ASP A 8 -2.21 -7.13 -9.78
N TYR A 9 -1.26 -7.37 -8.90
CA TYR A 9 0.09 -7.74 -9.30
C TYR A 9 0.11 -9.09 -10.02
N MET A 10 -0.62 -10.07 -9.50
CA MET A 10 -0.70 -11.39 -10.12
C MET A 10 -1.34 -11.34 -11.49
N ASP A 11 -2.37 -10.52 -11.67
CA ASP A 11 -2.98 -10.27 -12.96
C ASP A 11 -1.95 -9.74 -13.97
N TYR A 12 -1.17 -8.76 -13.55
CA TYR A 12 -0.12 -8.20 -14.40
C TYR A 12 0.91 -9.27 -14.77
N ILE A 13 1.33 -10.08 -13.82
CA ILE A 13 2.32 -11.12 -14.04
C ILE A 13 1.81 -12.17 -15.03
N ASP A 14 0.56 -12.59 -14.92
CA ASP A 14 -0.03 -13.54 -15.85
C ASP A 14 0.02 -13.04 -17.29
N HIS A 15 -0.19 -11.74 -17.49
CA HIS A 15 -0.11 -11.12 -18.81
C HIS A 15 1.33 -11.01 -19.32
N HIS A 16 2.32 -11.07 -18.45
CA HIS A 16 3.73 -10.86 -18.81
C HIS A 16 4.57 -12.13 -18.65
N ASN A 17 3.93 -13.28 -18.47
CA ASN A 17 4.58 -14.60 -18.47
C ASN A 17 5.69 -14.77 -17.42
N SER A 18 5.55 -14.16 -16.24
CA SER A 18 6.47 -14.36 -15.13
C SER A 18 6.10 -15.62 -14.34
N THR A 19 7.05 -16.21 -13.61
CA THR A 19 6.78 -17.38 -12.80
C THR A 19 6.10 -17.01 -11.50
N THR A 20 5.25 -17.91 -10.98
CA THR A 20 4.55 -17.71 -9.72
C THR A 20 5.51 -17.60 -8.55
N ALA A 21 6.59 -18.41 -8.55
CA ALA A 21 7.57 -18.39 -7.47
C ALA A 21 8.27 -17.02 -7.36
N ASP A 22 8.71 -16.48 -8.50
CA ASP A 22 9.36 -15.17 -8.53
C ASP A 22 8.39 -14.06 -8.13
N SER A 23 7.13 -14.17 -8.55
CA SER A 23 6.10 -13.20 -8.21
C SER A 23 5.83 -13.18 -6.70
N GLN A 24 5.78 -14.36 -6.07
CA GLN A 24 5.56 -14.47 -4.64
C GLN A 24 6.72 -13.86 -3.85
N LEU A 25 7.96 -14.13 -4.25
CA LEU A 25 9.14 -13.56 -3.61
C LEU A 25 9.17 -12.04 -3.73
N GLU A 26 8.80 -11.52 -4.90
CA GLU A 26 8.74 -10.09 -5.14
C GLU A 26 7.68 -9.42 -4.28
N TYR A 27 6.51 -10.05 -4.14
CA TYR A 27 5.46 -9.55 -3.26
C TYR A 27 5.89 -9.57 -1.80
N ASP A 28 6.49 -10.65 -1.35
CA ASP A 28 6.96 -10.78 0.04
C ASP A 28 8.03 -9.72 0.36
N ASP A 29 8.93 -9.47 -0.58
CA ASP A 29 9.94 -8.43 -0.43
C ASP A 29 9.29 -7.05 -0.34
N PHE A 30 8.29 -6.79 -1.17
CA PHE A 30 7.55 -5.53 -1.14
C PHE A 30 6.90 -5.32 0.23
N VAL A 31 6.22 -6.34 0.76
CA VAL A 31 5.52 -6.24 2.05
C VAL A 31 6.53 -5.95 3.16
N ARG A 32 7.68 -6.61 3.14
CA ARG A 32 8.73 -6.37 4.12
C ARG A 32 9.23 -4.93 4.06
N GLN A 33 9.50 -4.42 2.86
CA GLN A 33 9.92 -3.03 2.67
C GLN A 33 8.83 -2.05 3.10
N LEU A 34 7.58 -2.34 2.75
CA LEU A 34 6.45 -1.50 3.14
C LEU A 34 6.35 -1.39 4.64
N ASN A 35 6.44 -2.52 5.36
CA ASN A 35 6.36 -2.51 6.82
C ASN A 35 7.50 -1.70 7.45
N GLN A 36 8.70 -1.80 6.90
CA GLN A 36 9.85 -1.02 7.37
C GLN A 36 9.63 0.48 7.16
N MET A 37 9.07 0.86 6.04
CA MET A 37 8.83 2.27 5.74
C MET A 37 7.66 2.83 6.52
N LEU A 38 6.56 2.07 6.65
CA LEU A 38 5.41 2.50 7.44
C LEU A 38 5.78 2.72 8.90
N ALA A 39 6.71 1.93 9.43
CA ALA A 39 7.17 2.10 10.81
C ALA A 39 7.79 3.48 11.07
N LYS A 40 8.21 4.19 10.04
CA LYS A 40 8.76 5.54 10.15
C LYS A 40 7.70 6.63 10.14
N LEU A 41 6.45 6.27 9.88
CA LEU A 41 5.34 7.22 9.84
C LEU A 41 4.57 7.21 11.17
N PRO A 42 3.84 8.30 11.47
CA PRO A 42 2.93 8.30 12.62
C PRO A 42 1.93 7.14 12.50
N LYS A 43 1.54 6.60 13.64
CA LYS A 43 0.68 5.42 13.68
C LYS A 43 -0.64 5.63 12.95
N THR A 44 -1.26 6.81 13.10
CA THR A 44 -2.50 7.14 12.40
C THR A 44 -2.34 7.04 10.89
N GLN A 45 -1.23 7.56 10.36
CA GLN A 45 -0.96 7.48 8.92
C GLN A 45 -0.72 6.05 8.47
N GLN A 46 -0.03 5.24 9.29
CA GLN A 46 0.17 3.83 8.98
C GLN A 46 -1.16 3.10 8.84
N GLU A 47 -2.06 3.28 9.80
CA GLU A 47 -3.36 2.62 9.79
C GLU A 47 -4.20 3.04 8.60
N ILE A 48 -4.25 4.33 8.32
CA ILE A 48 -5.05 4.86 7.21
C ILE A 48 -4.51 4.37 5.87
N ILE A 49 -3.20 4.33 5.70
CA ILE A 49 -2.59 3.82 4.46
C ILE A 49 -2.93 2.34 4.27
N ARG A 50 -2.83 1.52 5.33
CA ARG A 50 -3.17 0.11 5.23
C ARG A 50 -4.62 -0.10 4.86
N LEU A 51 -5.53 0.62 5.51
CA LEU A 51 -6.96 0.49 5.23
C LEU A 51 -7.30 0.96 3.81
N SER A 52 -6.69 2.04 3.37
CA SER A 52 -6.95 2.61 2.05
C SER A 52 -6.36 1.76 0.93
N LYS A 53 -5.09 1.36 1.05
CA LYS A 53 -4.35 0.76 -0.05
C LYS A 53 -4.35 -0.75 -0.04
N LEU A 54 -4.36 -1.37 1.12
CA LEU A 54 -4.34 -2.83 1.23
C LEU A 54 -5.73 -3.41 1.37
N GLU A 55 -6.62 -2.76 2.11
CA GLU A 55 -8.00 -3.23 2.31
C GLU A 55 -8.99 -2.54 1.38
N MET A 56 -8.56 -1.55 0.62
CA MET A 56 -9.36 -0.86 -0.39
C MET A 56 -10.60 -0.18 0.17
N LEU A 57 -10.53 0.29 1.41
CA LEU A 57 -11.62 1.07 1.99
C LEU A 57 -11.59 2.50 1.47
N ASN A 58 -12.76 3.09 1.28
CA ASN A 58 -12.83 4.50 0.92
C ASN A 58 -12.71 5.38 2.18
N ASN A 59 -12.59 6.69 1.98
CA ASN A 59 -12.37 7.61 3.09
C ASN A 59 -13.49 7.60 4.11
N GLN A 60 -14.75 7.45 3.67
CA GLN A 60 -15.88 7.36 4.56
C GLN A 60 -15.82 6.11 5.43
N GLU A 61 -15.49 4.98 4.85
CA GLU A 61 -15.38 3.71 5.58
C GLU A 61 -14.27 3.77 6.61
N ILE A 62 -13.12 4.36 6.23
CA ILE A 62 -12.00 4.52 7.16
C ILE A 62 -12.38 5.44 8.31
N ALA A 63 -13.05 6.56 8.00
CA ALA A 63 -13.49 7.51 9.00
C ALA A 63 -14.41 6.86 10.03
N GLU A 64 -15.35 6.04 9.57
CA GLU A 64 -16.26 5.30 10.45
C GLU A 64 -15.50 4.29 11.31
N LYS A 65 -14.59 3.55 10.70
CA LYS A 65 -13.84 2.50 11.40
C LYS A 65 -12.92 3.06 12.48
N LEU A 66 -12.26 4.18 12.20
CA LEU A 66 -11.28 4.78 13.11
C LEU A 66 -11.87 5.92 13.96
N ASN A 67 -13.13 6.25 13.74
CA ASN A 67 -13.81 7.34 14.46
C ASN A 67 -13.14 8.70 14.22
N TYR A 68 -12.81 8.98 12.97
CA TYR A 68 -12.31 10.27 12.51
C TYR A 68 -13.29 10.90 11.54
N SER A 69 -13.11 12.20 11.23
CA SER A 69 -13.82 12.83 10.13
C SER A 69 -13.22 12.39 8.79
N GLU A 70 -14.02 12.43 7.72
CA GLU A 70 -13.50 12.12 6.38
C GLU A 70 -12.37 13.07 5.98
N GLN A 71 -12.48 14.35 6.39
CA GLN A 71 -11.43 15.33 6.08
C GLN A 71 -10.12 14.96 6.76
N THR A 72 -10.18 14.51 8.02
CA THR A 72 -8.99 14.04 8.74
C THR A 72 -8.37 12.85 8.02
N VAL A 73 -9.17 11.88 7.59
CA VAL A 73 -8.70 10.71 6.85
C VAL A 73 -8.01 11.15 5.56
N LYS A 74 -8.65 12.02 4.81
CA LYS A 74 -8.10 12.52 3.55
C LYS A 74 -6.76 13.21 3.75
N ASN A 75 -6.67 14.08 4.75
CA ASN A 75 -5.45 14.81 5.05
C ASN A 75 -4.32 13.88 5.49
N GLN A 76 -4.61 12.96 6.40
CA GLN A 76 -3.60 12.02 6.92
C GLN A 76 -3.14 11.06 5.83
N LEU A 77 -4.04 10.60 4.98
CA LEU A 77 -3.68 9.74 3.86
C LEU A 77 -2.74 10.47 2.89
N SER A 78 -3.09 11.70 2.54
CA SER A 78 -2.29 12.53 1.64
C SER A 78 -0.88 12.75 2.19
N MET A 79 -0.79 13.12 3.46
CA MET A 79 0.50 13.36 4.13
C MET A 79 1.32 12.09 4.22
N GLY A 80 0.69 11.00 4.60
CA GLY A 80 1.36 9.71 4.74
C GLY A 80 1.91 9.20 3.41
N LEU A 81 1.12 9.28 2.35
CA LEU A 81 1.56 8.84 1.03
C LEU A 81 2.69 9.72 0.49
N LYS A 82 2.65 11.02 0.77
CA LYS A 82 3.73 11.91 0.37
C LYS A 82 5.06 11.51 1.04
N GLN A 83 5.02 11.25 2.33
CA GLN A 83 6.21 10.79 3.06
C GLN A 83 6.70 9.45 2.56
N LEU A 84 5.77 8.53 2.30
CA LEU A 84 6.11 7.22 1.78
C LEU A 84 6.82 7.30 0.43
N ARG A 85 6.33 8.15 -0.47
CA ARG A 85 6.99 8.37 -1.76
C ARG A 85 8.41 8.86 -1.60
N GLN A 86 8.65 9.73 -0.61
CA GLN A 86 10.01 10.23 -0.36
C GLN A 86 10.94 9.15 0.19
N LEU A 87 10.40 8.17 0.92
CA LEU A 87 11.20 7.07 1.47
C LEU A 87 11.53 5.99 0.44
N ILE A 88 10.81 5.93 -0.66
CA ILE A 88 10.92 4.83 -1.62
C ILE A 88 12.23 4.87 -2.43
N ASN A 89 12.83 5.97 -2.65
CA ASN A 89 14.14 6.13 -3.34
C ASN A 89 14.46 5.05 -4.40
N ASN A 90 14.22 5.35 -5.66
CA ASN A 90 14.66 4.49 -6.80
C ASN A 90 14.20 3.03 -6.72
N ARG A 91 13.07 2.76 -6.12
CA ARG A 91 12.52 1.42 -6.10
C ARG A 91 12.00 1.02 -7.47
N THR A 92 12.40 -0.16 -7.92
CA THR A 92 11.98 -0.70 -9.22
C THR A 92 10.93 -1.80 -9.10
N ASN A 93 10.58 -2.20 -7.88
CA ASN A 93 9.56 -3.23 -7.67
C ASN A 93 8.20 -2.73 -8.16
N LEU A 94 7.59 -3.50 -9.06
CA LEU A 94 6.30 -3.16 -9.66
C LEU A 94 5.20 -2.92 -8.63
N MET A 95 5.28 -3.59 -7.47
CA MET A 95 4.27 -3.43 -6.41
C MET A 95 4.13 -1.98 -5.95
N TRP A 96 5.24 -1.20 -5.98
CA TRP A 96 5.18 0.20 -5.60
C TRP A 96 4.33 1.03 -6.56
N LEU A 97 4.36 0.70 -7.85
CA LEU A 97 3.50 1.38 -8.82
C LEU A 97 2.03 1.14 -8.53
N LEU A 98 1.67 -0.10 -8.25
CA LEU A 98 0.29 -0.47 -7.93
C LEU A 98 -0.15 0.11 -6.60
N PHE A 99 0.74 0.16 -5.62
CA PHE A 99 0.43 0.66 -4.28
C PHE A 99 0.18 2.17 -4.27
N LEU A 100 0.96 2.94 -5.03
CA LEU A 100 0.93 4.40 -4.98
C LEU A 100 -0.02 5.05 -6.00
N VAL A 101 -0.62 4.26 -6.88
CA VAL A 101 -1.57 4.78 -7.87
C VAL A 101 -2.92 5.21 -7.27
#